data_d1b0cbe4550428e4d07752d7f0b43c0e
#
_entry.id   d1b0cbe4550428e4d07752d7f0b43c0e
#
_cell.length_a   1.000
_cell.length_b   1.000
_cell.length_c   1.000
_cell.angle_alpha   90.00
_cell.angle_beta   90.00
_cell.angle_gamma   90.00
#
_symmetry.space_group_name_H-M   'P 1'
#
loop_
_entity.id
_entity.type
_entity.pdbx_description
1 polymer ?
#
loop_
_entity_poly.entity_id
_entity_poly.type
_entity_poly.pdbx_seq_one_letter_code
_entity_poly.pdbx_strand_id
1 'polypeptide(L)'
;MSELIYKRNGEYLLPDMGLTEAERRPLGKYGIMRQQYLEQNRPGLYTRLILSGKLMEHLQEIDTTAHGRLESLMSLLTKQQGVTEELKAQDQMAWVGAMNSLKNQAEEMILTELIYA
;
A
#
# COMPACT_ATOMS: atom_id res chain seq x y z
N MET A 1 21.06 21.14 9.04
CA MET A 1 21.19 21.06 9.51
C MET A 1 21.27 20.80 9.84
N SER A 2 21.03 20.43 9.66
CA SER A 2 21.16 20.16 10.11
C SER A 2 21.15 19.81 10.33
N GLU A 3 20.94 19.59 10.23
CA GLU A 3 20.93 19.30 10.67
C GLU A 3 20.70 18.76 11.10
N LEU A 4 20.72 18.82 11.29
CA LEU A 4 20.48 18.28 11.90
C LEU A 4 19.82 18.05 11.78
N ILE A 5 19.67 18.11 11.41
CA ILE A 5 19.25 17.97 11.46
C ILE A 5 18.65 17.92 10.98
N TYR A 6 18.45 18.01 10.41
CA TYR A 6 18.20 18.19 10.28
C TYR A 6 17.74 17.94 9.45
N LYS A 7 17.48 18.04 8.95
CA LYS A 7 17.34 18.02 8.57
C LYS A 7 16.76 17.95 7.87
N ARG A 8 16.62 18.17 7.41
CA ARG A 8 16.31 18.26 7.14
C ARG A 8 15.50 18.05 6.64
N ASN A 9 15.11 18.15 6.30
CA ASN A 9 14.64 17.86 6.26
C ASN A 9 13.93 17.49 6.19
N GLY A 10 13.28 17.69 5.79
CA GLY A 10 12.98 17.09 6.25
C GLY A 10 12.95 16.76 6.61
N GLU A 11 13.07 16.42 6.74
CA GLU A 11 13.51 15.87 7.48
C GLU A 11 13.98 16.11 8.22
N TYR A 12 14.15 16.08 8.78
CA TYR A 12 14.89 16.07 9.86
C TYR A 12 15.39 15.64 10.43
N LEU A 13 15.73 15.53 10.18
CA LEU A 13 16.49 15.03 10.88
C LEU A 13 16.49 14.58 11.78
N LEU A 14 15.94 14.12 11.48
CA LEU A 14 15.75 13.69 12.73
C LEU A 14 16.28 12.42 13.12
N PRO A 15 16.83 12.34 14.14
CA PRO A 15 17.30 11.05 14.52
C PRO A 15 16.11 10.13 14.66
N ASP A 16 16.32 8.90 14.29
CA ASP A 16 15.29 7.90 14.29
C ASP A 16 15.33 7.07 15.57
N MET A 17 15.64 7.70 16.68
CA MET A 17 15.71 7.02 17.96
C MET A 17 14.36 6.47 18.35
N GLY A 18 14.36 5.20 18.78
CA GLY A 18 13.14 4.53 19.20
C GLY A 18 12.34 3.91 18.07
N LEU A 19 12.72 4.14 16.82
CA LEU A 19 12.03 3.53 15.69
C LEU A 19 12.59 2.13 15.43
N THR A 20 11.67 1.19 15.18
CA THR A 20 12.08 -0.13 14.73
C THR A 20 12.50 -0.06 13.27
N GLU A 21 13.15 -1.12 12.80
CA GLU A 21 13.51 -1.18 11.39
C GLU A 21 12.28 -1.14 10.50
N ALA A 22 11.20 -1.79 10.94
CA ALA A 22 9.95 -1.75 10.19
C ALA A 22 9.42 -0.34 10.08
N GLU A 23 9.53 0.44 11.15
CA GLU A 23 9.01 1.80 11.16
C GLU A 23 9.83 2.75 10.30
N ARG A 24 11.09 2.40 10.00
CA ARG A 24 11.95 3.22 9.17
C ARG A 24 11.74 2.99 7.69
N ARG A 25 11.14 1.86 7.31
CA ARG A 25 10.92 1.56 5.92
C ARG A 25 9.88 2.51 5.34
N PRO A 26 10.08 2.98 4.10
CA PRO A 26 9.08 3.84 3.49
C PRO A 26 7.78 3.08 3.26
N LEU A 27 6.67 3.80 3.37
CA LEU A 27 5.37 3.22 3.11
C LEU A 27 5.17 3.03 1.62
N GLY A 28 4.52 1.93 1.25
CA GLY A 28 4.10 1.72 -0.11
C GLY A 28 2.80 2.46 -0.40
N LYS A 29 2.33 2.25 -1.61
CA LYS A 29 1.13 2.92 -2.11
C LYS A 29 -0.06 2.74 -1.18
N TYR A 30 -0.31 1.50 -0.76
CA TYR A 30 -1.52 1.21 0.02
C TYR A 30 -1.43 1.73 1.44
N GLY A 31 -0.23 1.73 2.02
CA GLY A 31 -0.04 2.34 3.34
C GLY A 31 -0.33 3.83 3.32
N ILE A 32 0.15 4.52 2.28
CA ILE A 32 -0.08 5.95 2.14
C ILE A 32 -1.57 6.24 1.96
N MET A 33 -2.25 5.44 1.14
CA MET A 33 -3.69 5.60 0.92
C MET A 33 -4.47 5.40 2.21
N ARG A 34 -4.09 4.39 3.01
CA ARG A 34 -4.74 4.14 4.30
C ARG A 34 -4.54 5.31 5.25
N GLN A 35 -3.32 5.87 5.27
CA GLN A 35 -3.04 7.03 6.11
C GLN A 35 -3.96 8.20 5.75
N GLN A 36 -4.07 8.50 4.46
CA GLN A 36 -4.93 9.60 4.01
C GLN A 36 -6.38 9.35 4.37
N TYR A 37 -6.84 8.12 4.21
CA TYR A 37 -8.20 7.77 4.56
C TYR A 37 -8.47 7.99 6.04
N LEU A 38 -7.56 7.53 6.90
CA LEU A 38 -7.72 7.69 8.35
C LEU A 38 -7.75 9.16 8.75
N GLU A 39 -6.85 9.96 8.17
CA GLU A 39 -6.83 11.39 8.48
C GLU A 39 -8.13 12.09 8.12
N GLN A 40 -8.69 11.74 6.97
CA GLN A 40 -9.86 12.45 6.44
C GLN A 40 -11.18 11.89 6.95
N ASN A 41 -11.26 10.60 7.19
CA ASN A 41 -12.53 9.93 7.49
C ASN A 41 -12.61 9.28 8.86
N ARG A 42 -11.47 9.00 9.50
CA ARG A 42 -11.43 8.38 10.82
C ARG A 42 -10.43 9.10 11.71
N PRO A 43 -10.62 10.41 11.96
CA PRO A 43 -9.62 11.19 12.71
C PRO A 43 -9.45 10.70 14.14
N GLY A 44 -10.50 10.17 14.75
CA GLY A 44 -10.38 9.62 16.11
C GLY A 44 -9.46 8.43 16.17
N LEU A 45 -9.61 7.50 15.23
CA LEU A 45 -8.74 6.34 15.17
C LEU A 45 -7.31 6.76 14.82
N TYR A 46 -7.18 7.69 13.88
CA TYR A 46 -5.87 8.20 13.47
C TYR A 46 -5.12 8.77 14.68
N THR A 47 -5.79 9.61 15.46
CA THR A 47 -5.19 10.21 16.64
C THR A 47 -4.79 9.15 17.66
N ARG A 48 -5.65 8.15 17.89
CA ARG A 48 -5.34 7.08 18.84
C ARG A 48 -4.10 6.30 18.42
N LEU A 49 -3.97 6.04 17.11
CA LEU A 49 -2.80 5.32 16.61
C LEU A 49 -1.53 6.13 16.78
N ILE A 50 -1.61 7.45 16.57
CA ILE A 50 -0.46 8.32 16.79
C ILE A 50 -0.06 8.31 18.26
N LEU A 51 -1.04 8.49 19.14
CA LEU A 51 -0.75 8.58 20.57
C LEU A 51 -0.23 7.29 21.14
N SER A 52 -0.66 6.15 20.61
CA SER A 52 -0.16 4.86 21.07
C SER A 52 1.16 4.47 20.44
N GLY A 53 1.63 5.25 19.46
CA GLY A 53 2.88 4.96 18.76
C GLY A 53 2.78 3.81 17.78
N LYS A 54 1.57 3.44 17.36
CA LYS A 54 1.38 2.28 16.50
C LYS A 54 0.93 2.61 15.09
N LEU A 55 0.93 3.90 14.73
CA LEU A 55 0.44 4.29 13.41
C LEU A 55 1.27 3.68 12.30
N MET A 56 2.59 3.81 12.34
CA MET A 56 3.45 3.28 11.28
C MET A 56 3.37 1.77 11.17
N GLU A 57 3.32 1.09 12.30
CA GLU A 57 3.16 -0.36 12.31
C GLU A 57 1.86 -0.77 11.63
N HIS A 58 0.78 -0.07 11.95
CA HIS A 58 -0.51 -0.33 11.34
C HIS A 58 -0.47 -0.11 9.83
N LEU A 59 0.11 1.01 9.40
CA LEU A 59 0.15 1.34 7.97
C LEU A 59 1.00 0.35 7.18
N GLN A 60 2.12 -0.09 7.77
CA GLN A 60 2.97 -1.07 7.10
C GLN A 60 2.30 -2.43 7.03
N GLU A 61 1.57 -2.78 8.05
CA GLU A 61 0.81 -4.03 8.05
C GLU A 61 -0.26 -4.02 6.97
N ILE A 62 -0.97 -2.91 6.85
CA ILE A 62 -1.98 -2.75 5.80
C ILE A 62 -1.33 -2.83 4.42
N ASP A 63 -0.20 -2.17 4.25
CA ASP A 63 0.49 -2.15 2.96
C ASP A 63 0.95 -3.56 2.56
N THR A 64 1.55 -4.29 3.49
CA THR A 64 2.02 -5.65 3.23
C THR A 64 0.86 -6.58 2.91
N THR A 65 -0.22 -6.48 3.70
CA THR A 65 -1.41 -7.31 3.48
C THR A 65 -2.04 -7.00 2.14
N ALA A 66 -2.11 -5.73 1.77
CA ALA A 66 -2.70 -5.32 0.49
C ALA A 66 -1.90 -5.86 -0.69
N HIS A 67 -0.57 -5.80 -0.62
CA HIS A 67 0.25 -6.34 -1.70
C HIS A 67 0.09 -7.84 -1.84
N GLY A 68 0.07 -8.57 -0.74
CA GLY A 68 -0.13 -10.02 -0.77
C GLY A 68 -1.50 -10.37 -1.31
N ARG A 69 -2.52 -9.61 -0.90
CA ARG A 69 -3.87 -9.83 -1.38
C ARG A 69 -3.98 -9.57 -2.88
N LEU A 70 -3.28 -8.52 -3.35
CA LEU A 70 -3.27 -8.20 -4.78
C LEU A 70 -2.69 -9.35 -5.59
N GLU A 71 -1.56 -9.91 -5.14
CA GLU A 71 -0.95 -11.04 -5.84
C GLU A 71 -1.89 -12.23 -5.91
N SER A 72 -2.56 -12.54 -4.78
CA SER A 72 -3.48 -13.66 -4.73
C SER A 72 -4.66 -13.44 -5.67
N LEU A 73 -5.23 -12.23 -5.66
CA LEU A 73 -6.36 -11.91 -6.51
C LEU A 73 -5.98 -11.95 -7.98
N MET A 74 -4.80 -11.42 -8.33
CA MET A 74 -4.35 -11.44 -9.72
C MET A 74 -4.16 -12.88 -10.20
N SER A 75 -3.57 -13.75 -9.38
CA SER A 75 -3.40 -15.13 -9.73
C SER A 75 -4.75 -15.81 -9.99
N LEU A 76 -5.72 -15.57 -9.10
CA LEU A 76 -7.05 -16.15 -9.23
C LEU A 76 -7.78 -15.63 -10.47
N LEU A 77 -7.78 -14.29 -10.64
CA LEU A 77 -8.52 -13.69 -11.74
C LEU A 77 -7.95 -14.03 -13.11
N THR A 78 -6.61 -14.11 -13.22
CA THR A 78 -6.00 -14.48 -14.50
C THR A 78 -6.39 -15.90 -14.88
N LYS A 79 -6.45 -16.80 -13.91
CA LYS A 79 -6.87 -18.18 -14.18
C LYS A 79 -8.33 -18.24 -14.58
N GLN A 80 -9.18 -17.53 -13.86
CA GLN A 80 -10.62 -17.57 -14.11
C GLN A 80 -10.98 -17.00 -15.47
N GLN A 81 -10.27 -15.98 -15.93
CA GLN A 81 -10.62 -15.28 -17.17
C GLN A 81 -9.71 -15.64 -18.33
N GLY A 82 -8.84 -16.64 -18.14
CA GLY A 82 -8.02 -17.16 -19.23
C GLY A 82 -6.97 -16.19 -19.73
N VAL A 83 -6.50 -15.29 -18.89
CA VAL A 83 -5.44 -14.34 -19.27
C VAL A 83 -4.11 -15.04 -19.02
N THR A 84 -3.58 -15.68 -20.07
CA THR A 84 -2.44 -16.59 -19.95
C THR A 84 -1.25 -16.10 -20.75
N GLU A 85 -0.10 -16.78 -20.56
CA GLU A 85 1.08 -16.52 -21.36
C GLU A 85 0.83 -16.80 -22.84
N GLU A 86 -0.06 -17.74 -23.14
CA GLU A 86 -0.44 -18.02 -24.53
C GLU A 86 -1.11 -16.82 -25.16
N LEU A 87 -2.02 -16.19 -24.42
CA LEU A 87 -2.67 -14.97 -24.93
C LEU A 87 -1.65 -13.87 -25.17
N LYS A 88 -0.70 -13.74 -24.26
CA LYS A 88 0.35 -12.74 -24.40
C LYS A 88 1.16 -12.96 -25.67
N ALA A 89 1.45 -14.23 -25.98
CA ALA A 89 2.22 -14.56 -27.18
C ALA A 89 1.42 -14.34 -28.45
N GLN A 90 0.11 -14.61 -28.43
CA GLN A 90 -0.74 -14.50 -29.61
C GLN A 90 -1.19 -13.07 -29.87
N ASP A 91 -1.53 -12.32 -28.82
CA ASP A 91 -2.07 -10.98 -28.96
C ASP A 91 -1.66 -10.18 -27.72
N GLN A 92 -0.49 -9.54 -27.82
CA GLN A 92 0.06 -8.81 -26.70
C GLN A 92 -0.83 -7.64 -26.26
N MET A 93 -1.46 -6.95 -27.21
CA MET A 93 -2.32 -5.82 -26.89
C MET A 93 -3.54 -6.27 -26.11
N ALA A 94 -4.15 -7.37 -26.52
CA ALA A 94 -5.29 -7.91 -25.79
C ALA A 94 -4.88 -8.35 -24.39
N TRP A 95 -3.68 -8.95 -24.26
CA TRP A 95 -3.18 -9.37 -22.96
C TRP A 95 -2.97 -8.17 -22.05
N VAL A 96 -2.36 -7.09 -22.54
CA VAL A 96 -2.12 -5.89 -21.74
C VAL A 96 -3.45 -5.30 -21.26
N GLY A 97 -4.42 -5.18 -22.17
CA GLY A 97 -5.73 -4.65 -21.81
C GLY A 97 -6.42 -5.48 -20.75
N ALA A 98 -6.36 -6.82 -20.90
CA ALA A 98 -6.98 -7.72 -19.94
C ALA A 98 -6.30 -7.63 -18.59
N MET A 99 -4.96 -7.59 -18.57
CA MET A 99 -4.24 -7.48 -17.30
C MET A 99 -4.54 -6.18 -16.58
N ASN A 100 -4.61 -5.08 -17.31
CA ASN A 100 -4.95 -3.79 -16.70
C ASN A 100 -6.36 -3.80 -16.12
N SER A 101 -7.30 -4.41 -16.82
CA SER A 101 -8.67 -4.52 -16.33
C SER A 101 -8.73 -5.35 -15.06
N LEU A 102 -8.03 -6.49 -15.02
CA LEU A 102 -8.01 -7.34 -13.85
C LEU A 102 -7.33 -6.65 -12.67
N LYS A 103 -6.27 -5.91 -12.93
CA LYS A 103 -5.58 -5.19 -11.87
C LYS A 103 -6.51 -4.15 -11.25
N ASN A 104 -7.27 -3.43 -12.08
CA ASN A 104 -8.22 -2.44 -11.57
C ASN A 104 -9.29 -3.11 -10.70
N GLN A 105 -9.80 -4.26 -11.13
CA GLN A 105 -10.78 -5.00 -10.34
C GLN A 105 -10.21 -5.43 -9.00
N ALA A 106 -8.99 -5.97 -9.01
CA ALA A 106 -8.35 -6.42 -7.78
C ALA A 106 -8.09 -5.25 -6.85
N GLU A 107 -7.63 -4.11 -7.39
CA GLU A 107 -7.38 -2.94 -6.56
C GLU A 107 -8.66 -2.41 -5.92
N GLU A 108 -9.76 -2.40 -6.66
CA GLU A 108 -11.03 -1.96 -6.08
C GLU A 108 -11.45 -2.82 -4.90
N MET A 109 -11.24 -4.13 -5.01
CA MET A 109 -11.57 -5.02 -3.92
C MET A 109 -10.69 -4.73 -2.70
N ILE A 110 -9.40 -4.51 -2.92
CA ILE A 110 -8.47 -4.22 -1.84
C ILE A 110 -8.81 -2.89 -1.17
N LEU A 111 -9.13 -1.87 -1.96
CA LEU A 111 -9.49 -0.57 -1.41
C LEU A 111 -10.70 -0.69 -0.49
N THR A 112 -11.70 -1.43 -0.93
CA THR A 112 -12.93 -1.60 -0.15
C THR A 112 -12.66 -2.42 1.11
N GLU A 113 -11.89 -3.49 1.00
CA GLU A 113 -11.69 -4.43 2.12
C GLU A 113 -10.71 -3.92 3.16
N LEU A 114 -9.64 -3.26 2.74
CA LEU A 114 -8.53 -2.96 3.62
C LEU A 114 -8.27 -1.47 3.81
N ILE A 115 -8.42 -0.69 2.74
CA ILE A 115 -7.98 0.70 2.78
C ILE A 115 -9.06 1.61 3.32
N TYR A 116 -10.29 1.42 2.86
CA TYR A 116 -11.43 2.26 3.23
C TYR A 116 -12.37 1.58 4.22
N ALA A 117 -11.86 0.65 4.98
CA ALA A 117 -12.66 -0.08 5.96
C ALA A 117 -12.77 0.64 7.29
#